data_19c025ad7d761f416b6d9c700e79694e
#
_entry.id   19c025ad7d761f416b6d9c700e79694e
#
_cell.length_a   1.000
_cell.length_b   1.000
_cell.length_c   1.000
_cell.angle_alpha   90.00
_cell.angle_beta   90.00
_cell.angle_gamma   90.00
#
_symmetry.space_group_name_H-M   'P 1'
#
loop_
_entity.id
_entity.type
_entity.pdbx_description
1 polymer ?
#
loop_
_entity_poly.entity_id
_entity_poly.type
_entity_poly.pdbx_seq_one_letter_code
_entity_poly.pdbx_strand_id
1 'polypeptide(L)'
;SLFKQHDKDVEPTFIKSGDGLTIERAGSDESRHYQLLGHTVGGSLNVEPCLITITSRDYEFPEFQHKGVEFIYMLKGQMDYYYGTKIYHFKKGDSLYFDSDKPHGPKKIISDECQFLTIICTNNSD
;
A
#
# COMPACT_ATOMS: atom_id res chain seq x y z
N SER A 1 5.69 28.71 -9.11
CA SER A 1 5.61 28.02 -7.84
C SER A 1 5.30 26.55 -8.05
N LEU A 2 5.47 25.78 -7.00
CA LEU A 2 5.18 24.36 -7.00
C LEU A 2 3.73 24.07 -7.43
N PHE A 3 2.81 24.82 -6.92
CA PHE A 3 1.39 24.61 -7.21
C PHE A 3 1.01 25.03 -8.63
N LYS A 4 1.61 26.05 -9.13
CA LYS A 4 1.33 26.53 -10.48
C LYS A 4 1.65 25.48 -11.53
N GLN A 5 2.72 24.75 -11.33
CA GLN A 5 3.17 23.78 -12.29
C GLN A 5 2.26 22.54 -12.34
N HIS A 6 1.72 22.17 -11.19
CA HIS A 6 0.86 21.01 -11.11
C HIS A 6 -0.58 21.30 -11.55
N ASP A 7 -1.05 22.51 -11.29
CA ASP A 7 -2.44 22.87 -11.62
C ASP A 7 -2.73 22.86 -13.11
N LYS A 8 -1.71 22.94 -13.94
CA LYS A 8 -1.91 23.00 -15.38
C LYS A 8 -2.21 21.67 -16.03
N ASP A 9 -1.58 20.60 -15.56
CA ASP A 9 -1.50 19.35 -16.29
C ASP A 9 -2.01 18.14 -15.55
N VAL A 10 -2.46 18.33 -14.29
CA VAL A 10 -2.86 17.20 -13.46
C VAL A 10 -4.38 17.18 -13.31
N GLU A 11 -4.98 16.20 -13.94
CA GLU A 11 -6.39 15.90 -13.72
C GLU A 11 -6.51 15.01 -12.48
N PRO A 12 -7.56 15.20 -11.67
CA PRO A 12 -7.78 14.28 -10.55
C PRO A 12 -8.14 12.90 -11.07
N THR A 13 -7.79 11.88 -10.31
CA THR A 13 -8.17 10.52 -10.61
C THR A 13 -9.35 10.14 -9.71
N PHE A 14 -10.50 9.90 -10.32
CA PHE A 14 -11.69 9.45 -9.62
C PHE A 14 -11.97 8.00 -9.96
N ILE A 15 -11.98 7.12 -8.97
CA ILE A 15 -12.19 5.69 -9.16
C ILE A 15 -13.37 5.27 -8.28
N LYS A 16 -14.39 4.70 -8.92
CA LYS A 16 -15.52 4.14 -8.19
C LYS A 16 -15.09 2.87 -7.48
N SER A 17 -15.81 2.53 -6.43
CA SER A 17 -15.53 1.32 -5.66
C SER A 17 -15.44 0.10 -6.59
N GLY A 18 -14.38 -0.66 -6.44
CA GLY A 18 -14.15 -1.86 -7.24
C GLY A 18 -13.47 -1.63 -8.59
N ASP A 19 -13.32 -0.39 -9.01
CA ASP A 19 -12.78 -0.07 -10.35
C ASP A 19 -11.30 0.28 -10.35
N GLY A 20 -10.62 0.11 -9.23
CA GLY A 20 -9.17 0.35 -9.18
C GLY A 20 -8.42 -0.56 -10.14
N LEU A 21 -7.35 -0.05 -10.70
CA LEU A 21 -6.50 -0.81 -11.61
C LEU A 21 -5.84 -1.95 -10.88
N THR A 22 -6.15 -3.19 -11.28
CA THR A 22 -5.50 -4.36 -10.71
C THR A 22 -4.06 -4.40 -11.18
N ILE A 23 -3.15 -4.50 -10.23
CA ILE A 23 -1.73 -4.58 -10.53
C ILE A 23 -1.17 -5.90 -10.00
N GLU A 24 -0.14 -6.39 -10.68
CA GLU A 24 0.57 -7.57 -10.22
C GLU A 24 1.80 -7.15 -9.42
N ARG A 25 1.94 -7.74 -8.25
CA ARG A 25 3.11 -7.57 -7.40
C ARG A 25 3.62 -8.94 -7.01
N ALA A 26 4.83 -8.99 -6.47
CA ALA A 26 5.35 -10.23 -5.90
C ALA A 26 4.32 -10.80 -4.94
N GLY A 27 3.89 -12.02 -5.20
CA GLY A 27 2.91 -12.70 -4.38
C GLY A 27 1.45 -12.39 -4.66
N SER A 28 1.09 -11.64 -5.70
CA SER A 28 -0.32 -11.46 -6.05
C SER A 28 -0.88 -12.73 -6.69
N ASP A 29 -2.12 -13.07 -6.35
CA ASP A 29 -2.86 -14.18 -6.93
C ASP A 29 -4.36 -13.98 -6.62
N GLU A 30 -5.18 -15.02 -6.80
CA GLU A 30 -6.61 -14.94 -6.56
C GLU A 30 -6.98 -14.60 -5.11
N SER A 31 -6.14 -14.98 -4.16
CA SER A 31 -6.38 -14.70 -2.75
C SER A 31 -5.80 -13.35 -2.30
N ARG A 32 -5.08 -12.66 -3.17
CA ARG A 32 -4.50 -11.36 -2.87
C ARG A 32 -4.61 -10.44 -4.05
N HIS A 33 -5.33 -9.39 -3.83
CA HIS A 33 -5.72 -8.47 -4.86
C HIS A 33 -5.19 -7.08 -4.54
N TYR A 34 -4.39 -6.54 -5.44
CA TYR A 34 -3.81 -5.19 -5.33
C TYR A 34 -4.49 -4.28 -6.34
N GLN A 35 -5.11 -3.22 -5.86
CA GLN A 35 -5.78 -2.25 -6.72
C GLN A 35 -5.12 -0.89 -6.56
N LEU A 36 -4.50 -0.41 -7.61
CA LEU A 36 -3.90 0.92 -7.63
C LEU A 36 -5.01 1.95 -7.78
N LEU A 37 -5.08 2.89 -6.86
CA LEU A 37 -6.14 3.90 -6.82
C LEU A 37 -5.72 5.23 -7.41
N GLY A 38 -4.47 5.34 -7.77
CA GLY A 38 -3.93 6.52 -8.40
C GLY A 38 -2.43 6.40 -8.45
N HIS A 39 -1.79 7.17 -9.31
CA HIS A 39 -0.36 7.28 -9.23
C HIS A 39 0.09 8.55 -9.94
N THR A 40 1.26 9.05 -9.55
CA THR A 40 1.83 10.26 -10.11
C THR A 40 2.60 9.91 -11.37
N VAL A 41 2.35 10.65 -12.44
CA VAL A 41 3.08 10.51 -13.70
C VAL A 41 3.97 11.73 -13.87
N GLY A 42 5.27 11.52 -13.94
CA GLY A 42 6.23 12.61 -14.06
C GLY A 42 6.48 13.32 -12.74
N GLY A 43 7.36 14.30 -12.75
CA GLY A 43 7.73 15.05 -11.56
C GLY A 43 8.68 14.28 -10.66
N SER A 44 9.01 14.88 -9.52
CA SER A 44 9.99 14.32 -8.58
C SER A 44 9.36 13.44 -7.51
N LEU A 45 8.08 13.62 -7.25
CA LEU A 45 7.38 12.87 -6.21
C LEU A 45 6.46 11.83 -6.84
N ASN A 46 6.60 10.60 -6.40
CA ASN A 46 5.74 9.50 -6.83
C ASN A 46 4.91 9.03 -5.64
N VAL A 47 3.58 9.04 -5.80
CA VAL A 47 2.65 8.64 -4.74
C VAL A 47 1.74 7.55 -5.28
N GLU A 48 1.72 6.42 -4.62
CA GLU A 48 0.92 5.27 -5.04
C GLU A 48 -0.01 4.80 -3.92
N PRO A 49 -1.28 5.23 -3.91
CA PRO A 49 -2.28 4.63 -3.03
C PRO A 49 -2.75 3.30 -3.61
N CYS A 50 -2.76 2.28 -2.78
CA CYS A 50 -3.12 0.93 -3.22
C CYS A 50 -4.05 0.29 -2.20
N LEU A 51 -5.14 -0.29 -2.67
CA LEU A 51 -6.06 -1.05 -1.84
C LEU A 51 -5.70 -2.52 -1.96
N ILE A 52 -5.40 -3.15 -0.82
CA ILE A 52 -4.98 -4.54 -0.78
C ILE A 52 -6.06 -5.36 -0.08
N THR A 53 -6.53 -6.39 -0.77
CA THR A 53 -7.51 -7.32 -0.24
C THR A 53 -6.92 -8.72 -0.21
N ILE A 54 -6.99 -9.36 0.93
CA ILE A 54 -6.43 -10.70 1.15
C ILE A 54 -7.55 -11.58 1.69
N THR A 55 -7.79 -12.71 1.00
CA THR A 55 -8.88 -13.63 1.34
C THR A 55 -8.40 -15.01 1.77
N SER A 56 -7.10 -15.17 2.03
CA SER A 56 -6.55 -16.44 2.51
C SER A 56 -5.61 -16.19 3.68
N ARG A 57 -5.71 -17.04 4.70
CA ARG A 57 -4.77 -17.05 5.83
C ARG A 57 -3.51 -17.86 5.55
N ASP A 58 -3.55 -18.71 4.54
CA ASP A 58 -2.49 -19.69 4.28
C ASP A 58 -1.43 -19.16 3.35
N TYR A 59 -1.06 -17.91 3.55
CA TYR A 59 -0.20 -17.26 2.61
C TYR A 59 1.08 -16.75 3.25
N GLU A 60 2.19 -17.02 2.59
CA GLU A 60 3.47 -16.45 2.96
C GLU A 60 3.74 -15.23 2.10
N PHE A 61 4.00 -14.13 2.76
CA PHE A 61 4.25 -12.87 2.08
C PHE A 61 5.75 -12.68 1.83
N PRO A 62 6.11 -12.11 0.68
CA PRO A 62 7.49 -11.71 0.48
C PRO A 62 7.86 -10.58 1.43
N GLU A 63 9.13 -10.47 1.72
CA GLU A 63 9.66 -9.34 2.46
C GLU A 63 9.78 -8.14 1.53
N PHE A 64 9.39 -6.98 2.00
CA PHE A 64 9.49 -5.74 1.25
C PHE A 64 10.55 -4.84 1.89
N GLN A 65 11.28 -4.15 1.04
CA GLN A 65 12.23 -3.14 1.47
C GLN A 65 12.51 -2.24 0.27
N HIS A 66 12.29 -0.94 0.43
CA HIS A 66 12.50 0.01 -0.66
C HIS A 66 12.72 1.40 -0.10
N LYS A 67 13.11 2.33 -0.96
CA LYS A 67 13.25 3.73 -0.57
C LYS A 67 11.88 4.39 -0.44
N GLY A 68 11.84 5.45 0.34
CA GLY A 68 10.64 6.25 0.52
C GLY A 68 9.93 5.97 1.82
N VAL A 69 8.70 6.42 1.90
CA VAL A 69 7.87 6.23 3.09
C VAL A 69 6.58 5.52 2.70
N GLU A 70 6.00 4.84 3.66
CA GLU A 70 4.77 4.10 3.46
C GLU A 70 3.81 4.36 4.61
N PHE A 71 2.53 4.41 4.28
CA PHE A 71 1.45 4.52 5.26
C PHE A 71 0.48 3.38 5.04
N ILE A 72 0.07 2.73 6.12
CA ILE A 72 -0.91 1.64 6.10
C ILE A 72 -2.06 1.98 7.01
N TYR A 73 -3.27 1.78 6.52
CA TYR A 73 -4.49 1.95 7.30
C TYR A 73 -5.38 0.72 7.15
N MET A 74 -5.73 0.10 8.27
CA MET A 74 -6.53 -1.11 8.29
C MET A 74 -8.01 -0.81 8.14
N LEU A 75 -8.63 -1.34 7.08
CA LEU A 75 -10.04 -1.12 6.78
C LEU A 75 -10.94 -2.24 7.27
N LYS A 76 -10.45 -3.48 7.20
CA LYS A 76 -11.26 -4.66 7.55
C LYS A 76 -10.35 -5.80 7.97
N GLY A 77 -10.77 -6.55 8.98
CA GLY A 77 -10.06 -7.74 9.44
C GLY A 77 -8.87 -7.43 10.34
N GLN A 78 -8.04 -8.42 10.55
CA GLN A 78 -6.89 -8.36 11.45
C GLN A 78 -5.69 -9.03 10.82
N MET A 79 -4.52 -8.45 11.04
CA MET A 79 -3.25 -9.03 10.61
C MET A 79 -2.13 -8.63 11.55
N ASP A 80 -1.08 -9.44 11.56
CA ASP A 80 0.19 -9.06 12.15
C ASP A 80 1.09 -8.56 11.04
N TYR A 81 1.75 -7.46 11.30
CA TYR A 81 2.63 -6.80 10.34
C TYR A 81 3.97 -6.54 11.00
N TYR A 82 5.07 -6.84 10.32
CA TYR A 82 6.38 -6.59 10.90
C TYR A 82 7.06 -5.38 10.23
N TYR A 83 7.81 -4.68 11.04
CA TYR A 83 8.74 -3.65 10.58
C TYR A 83 10.06 -3.83 11.32
N GLY A 84 11.09 -4.21 10.60
CA GLY A 84 12.34 -4.62 11.21
C GLY A 84 12.11 -5.83 12.08
N THR A 85 12.40 -5.72 13.35
CA THR A 85 12.23 -6.81 14.33
C THR A 85 10.94 -6.69 15.14
N LYS A 86 10.14 -5.66 14.91
CA LYS A 86 8.90 -5.44 15.66
C LYS A 86 7.70 -5.96 14.90
N ILE A 87 6.71 -6.44 15.66
CA ILE A 87 5.45 -6.91 15.11
C ILE A 87 4.33 -6.02 15.64
N TYR A 88 3.45 -5.58 14.74
CA TYR A 88 2.30 -4.76 15.06
C TYR A 88 1.04 -5.53 14.75
N HIS A 89 0.13 -5.61 15.73
CA HIS A 89 -1.15 -6.29 15.57
C HIS A 89 -2.17 -5.28 15.08
N PHE A 90 -2.56 -5.39 13.81
CA PHE A 90 -3.50 -4.47 13.20
C PHE A 90 -4.92 -4.95 13.36
N LYS A 91 -5.77 -4.06 13.85
CA LYS A 91 -7.22 -4.18 13.84
C LYS A 91 -7.80 -3.04 13.02
N LYS A 92 -9.06 -3.13 12.66
CA LYS A 92 -9.76 -2.08 11.93
C LYS A 92 -9.51 -0.71 12.57
N GLY A 93 -9.10 0.26 11.75
CA GLY A 93 -8.82 1.61 12.19
C GLY A 93 -7.39 1.87 12.63
N ASP A 94 -6.57 0.84 12.75
CA ASP A 94 -5.16 1.01 13.11
C ASP A 94 -4.34 1.44 11.89
N SER A 95 -3.30 2.16 12.15
CA SER A 95 -2.41 2.65 11.09
C SER A 95 -0.96 2.57 11.50
N LEU A 96 -0.08 2.55 10.50
CA LEU A 96 1.36 2.55 10.69
C LEU A 96 1.99 3.42 9.60
N TYR A 97 2.86 4.31 10.02
CA TYR A 97 3.62 5.18 9.11
C TYR A 97 5.10 4.91 9.34
N PHE A 98 5.84 4.64 8.27
CA PHE A 98 7.24 4.26 8.43
C PHE A 98 8.08 4.58 7.20
N ASP A 99 9.37 4.71 7.41
CA ASP A 99 10.36 4.76 6.35
C ASP A 99 10.57 3.34 5.85
N SER A 100 10.49 3.15 4.55
CA SER A 100 10.43 1.81 3.95
C SER A 100 11.80 1.16 3.77
N ASP A 101 12.85 1.74 4.30
CA ASP A 101 14.22 1.23 4.11
C ASP A 101 14.57 0.03 4.99
N LYS A 102 13.70 -0.38 5.88
CA LYS A 102 13.86 -1.61 6.67
C LYS A 102 12.92 -2.69 6.19
N PRO A 103 13.28 -3.96 6.37
CA PRO A 103 12.40 -5.06 5.98
C PRO A 103 11.04 -4.95 6.66
N HIS A 104 9.98 -5.11 5.86
CA HIS A 104 8.61 -4.98 6.36
C HIS A 104 7.65 -5.82 5.53
N GLY A 105 6.48 -6.06 6.08
CA GLY A 105 5.43 -6.78 5.36
C GLY A 105 4.45 -7.43 6.31
N PRO A 106 3.34 -7.97 5.77
CA PRO A 106 2.45 -8.80 6.55
C PRO A 106 3.19 -10.04 7.06
N LYS A 107 2.98 -10.37 8.32
CA LYS A 107 3.55 -11.56 8.94
C LYS A 107 2.53 -12.69 8.97
N LYS A 108 1.30 -12.37 9.30
CA LYS A 108 0.23 -13.34 9.45
C LYS A 108 -1.11 -12.67 9.26
N ILE A 109 -1.96 -13.28 8.44
CA ILE A 109 -3.35 -12.86 8.31
C ILE A 109 -4.15 -13.64 9.34
N ILE A 110 -4.84 -12.93 10.22
CA ILE A 110 -5.53 -13.53 11.37
C ILE A 110 -6.98 -13.83 11.02
N SER A 111 -7.65 -12.90 10.34
CA SER A 111 -9.05 -13.08 9.93
C SER A 111 -9.16 -13.75 8.57
N ASP A 112 -10.36 -14.23 8.23
CA ASP A 112 -10.60 -14.87 6.94
C ASP A 112 -10.44 -13.92 5.77
N GLU A 113 -10.72 -12.64 5.99
CA GLU A 113 -10.56 -11.61 5.01
C GLU A 113 -9.94 -10.38 5.67
N CYS A 114 -9.08 -9.72 4.94
CA CYS A 114 -8.37 -8.57 5.44
C CYS A 114 -8.25 -7.56 4.30
N GLN A 115 -8.51 -6.31 4.59
CA GLN A 115 -8.40 -5.24 3.60
C GLN A 115 -7.73 -4.04 4.24
N PHE A 116 -6.75 -3.49 3.55
CA PHE A 116 -6.04 -2.31 4.05
C PHE A 116 -5.57 -1.43 2.90
N LEU A 117 -5.44 -0.16 3.21
CA LEU A 117 -4.95 0.84 2.28
C LEU A 117 -3.47 1.06 2.55
N THR A 118 -2.65 1.05 1.50
CA THR A 118 -1.27 1.48 1.59
C THR A 118 -1.07 2.72 0.73
N ILE A 119 -0.22 3.62 1.18
CA ILE A 119 0.20 4.75 0.38
C ILE A 119 1.72 4.77 0.41
N ILE A 120 2.32 4.59 -0.76
CA ILE A 120 3.78 4.58 -0.89
C ILE A 120 4.22 5.86 -1.58
N CYS A 121 5.12 6.58 -0.95
CA CYS A 121 5.68 7.82 -1.49
C CYS A 121 7.17 7.63 -1.72
N THR A 122 7.59 7.88 -2.94
CA THR A 122 9.00 7.81 -3.31
C THR A 122 9.41 9.07 -4.03
N ASN A 123 10.69 9.36 -3.98
CA ASN A 123 11.26 10.48 -4.71
C ASN A 123 11.94 9.92 -5.96
N ASN A 124 11.50 10.38 -7.14
CA ASN A 124 12.01 9.87 -8.40
C ASN A 124 13.49 10.24 -8.66
N SER A 125 14.02 11.19 -7.92
CA SER A 125 15.43 11.55 -8.03
C SER A 125 16.36 10.65 -7.21
N ASP A 126 15.81 9.78 -6.39
CA ASP A 126 16.59 8.87 -5.54
C ASP A 126 17.06 7.63 -6.26
#